data_2f036cabb489a1a800767d3733801f0e
#
_entry.id   2f036cabb489a1a800767d3733801f0e
#
_cell.length_a   1.000
_cell.length_b   1.000
_cell.length_c   1.000
_cell.angle_alpha   90.00
_cell.angle_beta   90.00
_cell.angle_gamma   90.00
#
_symmetry.space_group_name_H-M   'P 1'
#
loop_
_entity.id
_entity.type
_entity.pdbx_description
1 polymer ?
#
loop_
_entity_poly.entity_id
_entity_poly.type
_entity_poly.pdbx_seq_one_letter_code
_entity_poly.pdbx_strand_id
1 'polypeptide(L)'
;MAERRRLLIAPQRLAAVETGDPSVPLERSEQHYLRRVLRCRVGDTIDVVDGCGSLWQAQLISADALRVSVPADQIEPARVPRLGLGLALIRRGFEDALRMACELGVDEIQPLRADRSTPQAEHRPERWATILQEAVEQCERLWLPTLKPACKLAQWPNNSDPVAVGVTRRADTPALGDWLNQTTNCNGMVWLLVGPEGGWSDAEDQLFTTRGW
;
A
#
# COMPACT_ATOMS: atom_id res chain seq x y z
N MET A 1 -14.69 0.15 -22.46
CA MET A 1 -14.92 -0.94 -21.48
C MET A 1 -15.70 -0.33 -20.34
N ALA A 2 -16.70 -1.01 -19.78
CA ALA A 2 -17.38 -0.53 -18.58
C ALA A 2 -16.37 -0.52 -17.43
N GLU A 3 -16.35 0.56 -16.64
CA GLU A 3 -15.53 0.70 -15.46
C GLU A 3 -15.86 -0.46 -14.48
N ARG A 4 -14.88 -1.28 -14.15
CA ARG A 4 -15.07 -2.40 -13.24
C ARG A 4 -15.16 -1.86 -11.81
N ARG A 5 -16.29 -2.07 -11.16
CA ARG A 5 -16.50 -1.71 -9.76
C ARG A 5 -15.80 -2.73 -8.89
N ARG A 6 -14.97 -2.26 -7.97
CA ARG A 6 -14.14 -3.13 -7.12
C ARG A 6 -14.40 -2.86 -5.64
N LEU A 7 -14.32 -3.93 -4.83
CA LEU A 7 -14.44 -3.88 -3.38
C LEU A 7 -13.32 -4.71 -2.74
N LEU A 8 -12.60 -4.12 -1.79
CA LEU A 8 -11.62 -4.84 -0.98
C LEU A 8 -12.32 -5.43 0.25
N ILE A 9 -12.17 -6.74 0.43
CA ILE A 9 -12.69 -7.50 1.57
C ILE A 9 -11.51 -8.19 2.27
N ALA A 10 -11.49 -8.14 3.60
CA ALA A 10 -10.42 -8.76 4.39
C ALA A 10 -10.26 -10.27 4.04
N PRO A 11 -9.01 -10.75 3.83
CA PRO A 11 -8.77 -12.12 3.33
C PRO A 11 -9.36 -13.20 4.23
N GLN A 12 -9.44 -12.97 5.55
CA GLN A 12 -10.03 -13.93 6.50
C GLN A 12 -11.52 -14.20 6.22
N ARG A 13 -12.24 -13.19 5.72
CA ARG A 13 -13.67 -13.32 5.38
C ARG A 13 -13.86 -14.08 4.05
N LEU A 14 -12.90 -13.97 3.13
CA LEU A 14 -12.92 -14.69 1.85
C LEU A 14 -12.43 -16.14 1.99
N ALA A 15 -11.47 -16.41 2.88
CA ALA A 15 -11.01 -17.77 3.15
C ALA A 15 -12.14 -18.71 3.64
N ALA A 16 -13.13 -18.19 4.32
CA ALA A 16 -14.30 -18.97 4.77
C ALA A 16 -15.21 -19.42 3.61
N VAL A 17 -15.15 -18.73 2.48
CA VAL A 17 -15.98 -18.99 1.30
C VAL A 17 -15.48 -20.18 0.50
N GLU A 18 -14.18 -20.39 0.44
CA GLU A 18 -13.58 -21.50 -0.32
C GLU A 18 -13.93 -22.88 0.22
N THR A 19 -14.36 -22.94 1.48
CA THR A 19 -14.67 -24.21 2.18
C THR A 19 -16.15 -24.41 2.47
N GLY A 20 -17.02 -23.46 2.09
CA GLY A 20 -18.44 -23.52 2.48
C GLY A 20 -19.40 -22.75 1.57
N ASP A 21 -20.24 -21.92 2.15
CA ASP A 21 -21.19 -21.08 1.42
C ASP A 21 -20.46 -19.93 0.71
N PRO A 22 -20.60 -19.74 -0.61
CA PRO A 22 -19.99 -18.64 -1.35
C PRO A 22 -20.60 -17.26 -1.02
N SER A 23 -21.40 -17.14 0.01
CA SER A 23 -22.02 -15.90 0.45
C SER A 23 -21.15 -15.14 1.44
N VAL A 24 -20.87 -13.88 1.15
CA VAL A 24 -20.10 -12.98 2.01
C VAL A 24 -21.01 -11.88 2.56
N PRO A 25 -21.25 -11.84 3.87
CA PRO A 25 -22.00 -10.74 4.48
C PRO A 25 -21.20 -9.44 4.40
N LEU A 26 -21.86 -8.35 4.01
CA LEU A 26 -21.26 -7.03 3.89
C LEU A 26 -21.28 -6.27 5.20
N GLU A 27 -20.18 -5.63 5.54
CA GLU A 27 -20.10 -4.67 6.63
C GLU A 27 -20.82 -3.36 6.30
N ARG A 28 -21.18 -2.56 7.30
CA ARG A 28 -21.93 -1.30 7.08
C ARG A 28 -21.20 -0.31 6.17
N SER A 29 -19.90 -0.21 6.29
CA SER A 29 -19.03 0.61 5.42
C SER A 29 -19.09 0.14 3.96
N GLU A 30 -19.00 -1.15 3.72
CA GLU A 30 -19.06 -1.78 2.41
C GLU A 30 -20.44 -1.61 1.77
N GLN A 31 -21.53 -1.83 2.54
CA GLN A 31 -22.89 -1.57 2.09
C GLN A 31 -23.07 -0.12 1.67
N HIS A 32 -22.54 0.83 2.47
CA HIS A 32 -22.59 2.26 2.17
C HIS A 32 -21.83 2.55 0.88
N TYR A 33 -20.60 2.02 0.74
CA TYR A 33 -19.75 2.21 -0.44
C TYR A 33 -20.43 1.69 -1.71
N LEU A 34 -20.88 0.43 -1.70
CA LEU A 34 -21.56 -0.17 -2.85
C LEU A 34 -22.83 0.60 -3.27
N ARG A 35 -23.65 1.03 -2.31
CA ARG A 35 -24.94 1.64 -2.60
C ARG A 35 -24.85 3.14 -2.89
N ARG A 36 -24.00 3.88 -2.17
CA ARG A 36 -23.95 5.35 -2.26
C ARG A 36 -22.86 5.86 -3.20
N VAL A 37 -21.70 5.20 -3.20
CA VAL A 37 -20.57 5.60 -4.04
C VAL A 37 -20.68 4.91 -5.39
N LEU A 38 -20.67 3.58 -5.41
CA LEU A 38 -20.71 2.80 -6.65
C LEU A 38 -22.12 2.65 -7.25
N ARG A 39 -23.17 2.98 -6.50
CA ARG A 39 -24.59 2.91 -6.90
C ARG A 39 -24.99 1.52 -7.43
N CYS A 40 -24.44 0.47 -6.83
CA CYS A 40 -24.77 -0.89 -7.18
C CYS A 40 -26.20 -1.26 -6.77
N ARG A 41 -26.83 -2.14 -7.55
CA ARG A 41 -28.16 -2.71 -7.32
C ARG A 41 -28.03 -4.22 -7.14
N VAL A 42 -29.00 -4.83 -6.47
CA VAL A 42 -29.11 -6.29 -6.40
C VAL A 42 -29.13 -6.86 -7.82
N GLY A 43 -28.27 -7.84 -8.07
CA GLY A 43 -28.03 -8.43 -9.38
C GLY A 43 -26.78 -7.90 -10.09
N ASP A 44 -26.23 -6.73 -9.69
CA ASP A 44 -25.01 -6.20 -10.29
C ASP A 44 -23.80 -7.08 -9.94
N THR A 45 -22.87 -7.16 -10.88
CA THR A 45 -21.58 -7.85 -10.70
C THR A 45 -20.50 -6.83 -10.34
N ILE A 46 -19.63 -7.21 -9.40
CA ILE A 46 -18.47 -6.44 -8.96
C ILE A 46 -17.26 -7.35 -8.83
N ASP A 47 -16.06 -6.78 -8.90
CA ASP A 47 -14.84 -7.49 -8.58
C ASP A 47 -14.58 -7.38 -7.06
N VAL A 48 -14.25 -8.50 -6.42
CA VAL A 48 -13.83 -8.55 -5.00
C VAL A 48 -12.37 -8.93 -4.94
N VAL A 49 -11.57 -8.19 -4.16
CA VAL A 49 -10.15 -8.46 -3.95
C VAL A 49 -9.85 -8.62 -2.46
N ASP A 50 -8.85 -9.48 -2.13
CA ASP A 50 -8.42 -9.72 -0.76
C ASP A 50 -7.27 -8.82 -0.29
N GLY A 51 -6.66 -8.06 -1.21
CA GLY A 51 -5.44 -7.31 -0.95
C GLY A 51 -4.19 -8.18 -0.78
N CYS A 52 -4.29 -9.48 -1.06
CA CYS A 52 -3.21 -10.48 -0.96
C CYS A 52 -2.94 -11.18 -2.29
N GLY A 53 -3.41 -10.63 -3.40
CA GLY A 53 -3.14 -11.11 -4.75
C GLY A 53 -4.27 -11.88 -5.40
N SER A 54 -5.43 -12.02 -4.77
CA SER A 54 -6.55 -12.78 -5.33
C SER A 54 -7.73 -11.89 -5.67
N LEU A 55 -8.45 -12.26 -6.74
CA LEU A 55 -9.67 -11.59 -7.21
C LEU A 55 -10.76 -12.63 -7.48
N TRP A 56 -11.96 -12.29 -7.09
CA TRP A 56 -13.20 -13.03 -7.37
C TRP A 56 -14.21 -12.12 -8.06
N GLN A 57 -14.96 -12.67 -9.00
CA GLN A 57 -16.19 -12.03 -9.42
C GLN A 57 -17.28 -12.30 -8.37
N ALA A 58 -18.05 -11.26 -8.06
CA ALA A 58 -19.12 -11.35 -7.09
C ALA A 58 -20.40 -10.72 -7.61
N GLN A 59 -21.53 -11.25 -7.20
CA GLN A 59 -22.86 -10.69 -7.47
C GLN A 59 -23.47 -10.17 -6.18
N LEU A 60 -24.02 -8.96 -6.20
CA LEU A 60 -24.79 -8.41 -5.08
C LEU A 60 -26.13 -9.14 -5.01
N ILE A 61 -26.29 -10.07 -4.06
CA ILE A 61 -27.50 -10.91 -3.93
C ILE A 61 -28.56 -10.29 -3.03
N SER A 62 -28.16 -9.42 -2.11
CA SER A 62 -29.05 -8.64 -1.24
C SER A 62 -28.44 -7.29 -0.90
N ALA A 63 -29.12 -6.52 -0.05
CA ALA A 63 -28.59 -5.22 0.42
C ALA A 63 -27.32 -5.34 1.30
N ASP A 64 -27.07 -6.52 1.83
CA ASP A 64 -26.10 -6.82 2.86
C ASP A 64 -25.26 -8.09 2.58
N ALA A 65 -25.35 -8.66 1.37
CA ALA A 65 -24.58 -9.86 1.02
C ALA A 65 -24.17 -9.91 -0.45
N LEU A 66 -22.96 -10.42 -0.68
CA LEU A 66 -22.43 -10.81 -1.98
C LEU A 66 -22.39 -12.34 -2.09
N ARG A 67 -22.49 -12.84 -3.32
CA ARG A 67 -22.09 -14.20 -3.68
C ARG A 67 -20.87 -14.10 -4.57
N VAL A 68 -19.77 -14.72 -4.15
CA VAL A 68 -18.51 -14.74 -4.90
C VAL A 68 -18.36 -16.02 -5.72
N SER A 69 -17.63 -15.94 -6.83
CA SER A 69 -17.18 -17.13 -7.57
C SER A 69 -16.24 -17.98 -6.71
N VAL A 70 -16.20 -19.28 -6.95
CA VAL A 70 -15.25 -20.20 -6.31
C VAL A 70 -14.76 -21.17 -7.37
N PRO A 71 -13.45 -21.35 -7.57
CA PRO A 71 -12.32 -20.67 -6.90
C PRO A 71 -12.17 -19.20 -7.32
N ALA A 72 -11.10 -18.52 -6.83
CA ALA A 72 -10.72 -17.20 -7.30
C ALA A 72 -10.53 -17.17 -8.82
N ASP A 73 -11.03 -16.10 -9.46
CA ASP A 73 -10.94 -15.92 -10.91
C ASP A 73 -9.54 -15.52 -11.38
N GLN A 74 -8.79 -14.82 -10.50
CA GLN A 74 -7.41 -14.42 -10.76
C GLN A 74 -6.58 -14.53 -9.48
N ILE A 75 -5.34 -15.02 -9.64
CA ILE A 75 -4.33 -15.06 -8.57
C ILE A 75 -3.05 -14.47 -9.13
N GLU A 76 -2.53 -13.44 -8.46
CA GLU A 76 -1.26 -12.79 -8.78
C GLU A 76 -0.25 -13.07 -7.67
N PRO A 77 0.90 -13.72 -7.97
CA PRO A 77 1.93 -13.95 -6.97
C PRO A 77 2.55 -12.63 -6.50
N ALA A 78 3.04 -12.61 -5.26
CA ALA A 78 3.82 -11.49 -4.78
C ALA A 78 5.06 -11.28 -5.66
N ARG A 79 5.34 -10.03 -6.01
CA ARG A 79 6.55 -9.71 -6.78
C ARG A 79 7.82 -9.95 -5.98
N VAL A 80 8.91 -10.18 -6.67
CA VAL A 80 10.26 -10.29 -6.12
C VAL A 80 11.21 -9.47 -7.00
N PRO A 81 11.98 -8.52 -6.45
CA PRO A 81 11.91 -8.03 -5.08
C PRO A 81 10.63 -7.24 -4.78
N ARG A 82 10.23 -7.18 -3.51
CA ARG A 82 9.17 -6.30 -3.04
C ARG A 82 9.70 -4.87 -2.89
N LEU A 83 8.84 -3.88 -3.05
CA LEU A 83 9.20 -2.47 -2.96
C LEU A 83 8.71 -1.87 -1.64
N GLY A 84 9.66 -1.33 -0.84
CA GLY A 84 9.40 -0.59 0.36
C GLY A 84 9.60 0.91 0.18
N LEU A 85 8.75 1.73 0.78
CA LEU A 85 8.87 3.17 0.83
C LEU A 85 8.93 3.64 2.27
N GLY A 86 10.09 4.15 2.71
CA GLY A 86 10.23 4.92 3.94
C GLY A 86 9.96 6.39 3.63
N LEU A 87 8.82 6.90 4.09
CA LEU A 87 8.36 8.25 3.78
C LEU A 87 8.33 9.11 5.04
N ALA A 88 9.13 10.17 5.05
CA ALA A 88 9.11 11.12 6.15
C ALA A 88 7.75 11.81 6.27
N LEU A 89 7.27 12.00 7.50
CA LEU A 89 6.03 12.72 7.76
C LEU A 89 6.17 14.18 7.35
N ILE A 90 5.31 14.64 6.47
CA ILE A 90 5.23 15.99 5.94
C ILE A 90 3.90 16.63 6.30
N ARG A 91 3.84 17.94 6.31
CA ARG A 91 2.64 18.68 6.70
C ARG A 91 1.49 18.55 5.69
N ARG A 92 1.81 18.52 4.41
CA ARG A 92 0.81 18.49 3.33
C ARG A 92 1.22 17.48 2.26
N GLY A 93 0.26 16.82 1.64
CA GLY A 93 0.51 15.89 0.54
C GLY A 93 0.91 14.47 0.97
N PHE A 94 0.97 14.15 2.27
CA PHE A 94 1.29 12.78 2.72
C PHE A 94 0.23 11.77 2.23
N GLU A 95 -1.04 12.13 2.29
CA GLU A 95 -2.14 11.30 1.80
C GLU A 95 -2.08 11.08 0.28
N ASP A 96 -1.69 12.12 -0.48
CA ASP A 96 -1.49 11.99 -1.93
C ASP A 96 -0.27 11.10 -2.25
N ALA A 97 0.81 11.22 -1.47
CA ALA A 97 1.97 10.35 -1.61
C ALA A 97 1.64 8.87 -1.32
N LEU A 98 0.78 8.59 -0.34
CA LEU A 98 0.29 7.23 -0.07
C LEU A 98 -0.50 6.66 -1.26
N ARG A 99 -1.40 7.46 -1.83
CA ARG A 99 -2.17 7.06 -3.02
C ARG A 99 -1.26 6.76 -4.20
N MET A 100 -0.35 7.68 -4.53
CA MET A 100 0.63 7.50 -5.60
C MET A 100 1.54 6.28 -5.36
N ALA A 101 2.00 6.06 -4.12
CA ALA A 101 2.81 4.90 -3.78
C ALA A 101 2.04 3.59 -4.03
N CYS A 102 0.76 3.54 -3.67
CA CYS A 102 -0.10 2.42 -3.99
C CYS A 102 -0.23 2.21 -5.50
N GLU A 103 -0.56 3.25 -6.26
CA GLU A 103 -0.72 3.21 -7.72
C GLU A 103 0.57 2.78 -8.44
N LEU A 104 1.74 3.22 -7.95
CA LEU A 104 3.05 2.87 -8.49
C LEU A 104 3.56 1.50 -8.04
N GLY A 105 2.82 0.81 -7.20
CA GLY A 105 3.12 -0.57 -6.86
C GLY A 105 4.01 -0.76 -5.64
N VAL A 106 4.12 0.19 -4.73
CA VAL A 106 4.80 -0.01 -3.44
C VAL A 106 4.07 -1.11 -2.64
N ASP A 107 4.83 -2.01 -2.01
CA ASP A 107 4.30 -3.15 -1.25
C ASP A 107 4.28 -2.91 0.26
N GLU A 108 5.18 -2.06 0.76
CA GLU A 108 5.23 -1.72 2.17
C GLU A 108 5.58 -0.23 2.36
N ILE A 109 4.85 0.46 3.22
CA ILE A 109 5.06 1.87 3.52
C ILE A 109 5.40 2.02 5.00
N GLN A 110 6.56 2.63 5.26
CA GLN A 110 7.02 2.98 6.58
C GLN A 110 6.98 4.50 6.77
N PRO A 111 5.99 5.05 7.48
CA PRO A 111 6.01 6.45 7.87
C PRO A 111 7.17 6.72 8.84
N LEU A 112 7.99 7.74 8.56
CA LEU A 112 9.17 8.06 9.33
C LEU A 112 9.05 9.44 10.01
N ARG A 113 9.41 9.52 11.28
CA ARG A 113 9.64 10.78 11.96
C ARG A 113 11.10 11.16 11.80
N ALA A 114 11.37 12.04 10.84
CA ALA A 114 12.68 12.63 10.61
C ALA A 114 12.88 13.86 11.52
N ASP A 115 14.14 14.24 11.79
CA ASP A 115 14.47 15.37 12.66
C ASP A 115 13.89 16.70 12.16
N ARG A 116 13.86 16.88 10.83
CA ARG A 116 13.32 18.08 10.18
C ARG A 116 11.88 17.92 9.70
N SER A 117 11.18 16.87 10.15
CA SER A 117 9.72 16.79 9.98
C SER A 117 9.02 17.91 10.73
N THR A 118 8.00 18.50 10.11
CA THR A 118 7.27 19.58 10.76
C THR A 118 6.48 19.08 11.96
N PRO A 119 6.45 19.80 13.10
CA PRO A 119 5.66 19.39 14.28
C PRO A 119 4.15 19.24 13.99
N GLN A 120 3.66 19.92 12.95
CA GLN A 120 2.27 19.86 12.51
C GLN A 120 1.99 18.74 11.50
N ALA A 121 2.96 17.86 11.23
CA ALA A 121 2.68 16.68 10.41
C ALA A 121 1.61 15.82 11.10
N GLU A 122 0.49 15.67 10.45
CA GLU A 122 -0.65 14.93 10.99
C GLU A 122 -0.35 13.43 10.96
N HIS A 123 -0.63 12.75 12.08
CA HIS A 123 -0.51 11.31 12.19
C HIS A 123 -1.93 10.72 12.29
N ARG A 124 -2.44 10.20 11.17
CA ARG A 124 -3.81 9.67 11.03
C ARG A 124 -3.81 8.26 10.43
N PRO A 125 -3.30 7.25 11.16
CA PRO A 125 -3.10 5.91 10.60
C PRO A 125 -4.39 5.26 10.07
N GLU A 126 -5.54 5.48 10.72
CA GLU A 126 -6.83 4.95 10.26
C GLU A 126 -7.25 5.59 8.93
N ARG A 127 -7.05 6.90 8.78
CA ARG A 127 -7.34 7.61 7.52
C ARG A 127 -6.40 7.15 6.41
N TRP A 128 -5.12 6.94 6.72
CA TRP A 128 -4.13 6.45 5.75
C TRP A 128 -4.45 5.03 5.25
N ALA A 129 -4.89 4.14 6.17
CA ALA A 129 -5.36 2.81 5.79
C ALA A 129 -6.57 2.88 4.83
N THR A 130 -7.53 3.77 5.12
CA THR A 130 -8.68 4.00 4.22
C THR A 130 -8.24 4.49 2.84
N ILE A 131 -7.28 5.41 2.77
CA ILE A 131 -6.76 5.93 1.49
C ILE A 131 -6.10 4.83 0.67
N LEU A 132 -5.31 3.95 1.30
CA LEU A 132 -4.67 2.83 0.60
C LEU A 132 -5.71 1.83 0.09
N GLN A 133 -6.77 1.56 0.87
CA GLN A 133 -7.89 0.74 0.44
C GLN A 133 -8.60 1.37 -0.78
N GLU A 134 -8.99 2.64 -0.69
CA GLU A 134 -9.59 3.38 -1.80
C GLU A 134 -8.69 3.37 -3.04
N ALA A 135 -7.37 3.52 -2.87
CA ALA A 135 -6.41 3.50 -3.97
C ALA A 135 -6.33 2.13 -4.65
N VAL A 136 -6.29 1.03 -3.88
CA VAL A 136 -6.31 -0.36 -4.42
C VAL A 136 -7.57 -0.59 -5.24
N GLU A 137 -8.73 -0.16 -4.75
CA GLU A 137 -10.00 -0.31 -5.44
C GLU A 137 -10.03 0.47 -6.77
N GLN A 138 -9.37 1.65 -6.83
CA GLN A 138 -9.35 2.52 -8.00
C GLN A 138 -8.26 2.13 -9.02
N CYS A 139 -7.05 1.76 -8.58
CA CYS A 139 -5.94 1.44 -9.47
C CYS A 139 -5.89 -0.02 -9.91
N GLU A 140 -6.90 -0.79 -9.58
CA GLU A 140 -7.07 -2.20 -9.96
C GLU A 140 -5.95 -3.15 -9.48
N ARG A 141 -5.19 -2.78 -8.44
CA ARG A 141 -4.21 -3.70 -7.82
C ARG A 141 -4.91 -4.83 -7.07
N LEU A 142 -4.24 -5.99 -7.03
CA LEU A 142 -4.65 -7.13 -6.18
C LEU A 142 -3.93 -7.14 -4.83
N TRP A 143 -2.85 -6.35 -4.69
CA TRP A 143 -2.03 -6.27 -3.49
C TRP A 143 -2.23 -4.94 -2.76
N LEU A 144 -2.69 -5.01 -1.51
CA LEU A 144 -2.78 -3.85 -0.63
C LEU A 144 -1.41 -3.57 0.01
N PRO A 145 -0.87 -2.35 -0.10
CA PRO A 145 0.36 -1.99 0.59
C PRO A 145 0.23 -2.17 2.11
N THR A 146 1.24 -2.79 2.73
CA THR A 146 1.32 -2.87 4.19
C THR A 146 1.73 -1.52 4.75
N LEU A 147 0.87 -0.88 5.55
CA LEU A 147 1.18 0.35 6.26
C LEU A 147 1.73 0.02 7.66
N LYS A 148 2.99 0.39 7.92
CA LYS A 148 3.62 0.20 9.22
C LYS A 148 3.31 1.35 10.19
N PRO A 149 3.35 1.11 11.51
CA PRO A 149 3.30 2.19 12.50
C PRO A 149 4.45 3.19 12.31
N ALA A 150 4.15 4.49 12.46
CA ALA A 150 5.17 5.51 12.32
C ALA A 150 6.25 5.39 13.41
N CYS A 151 7.53 5.41 13.02
CA CYS A 151 8.66 5.35 13.93
C CYS A 151 9.68 6.46 13.65
N LYS A 152 10.62 6.69 14.58
CA LYS A 152 11.79 7.52 14.31
C LYS A 152 12.72 6.77 13.36
N LEU A 153 13.37 7.49 12.45
CA LEU A 153 14.33 6.90 11.51
C LEU A 153 15.40 6.06 12.22
N ALA A 154 15.96 6.54 13.32
CA ALA A 154 16.97 5.83 14.10
C ALA A 154 16.46 4.50 14.69
N GLN A 155 15.16 4.37 14.90
CA GLN A 155 14.49 3.17 15.45
C GLN A 155 13.98 2.23 14.36
N TRP A 156 14.00 2.64 13.10
CA TRP A 156 13.55 1.80 12.01
C TRP A 156 14.48 0.59 11.85
N PRO A 157 13.96 -0.63 11.99
CA PRO A 157 14.77 -1.84 11.86
C PRO A 157 15.22 -1.99 10.41
N ASN A 158 16.54 -2.05 10.20
CA ASN A 158 17.09 -2.46 8.92
C ASN A 158 17.40 -3.96 8.97
N ASN A 159 16.72 -4.73 8.16
CA ASN A 159 16.86 -6.19 8.08
C ASN A 159 17.89 -6.61 7.01
N SER A 160 18.90 -5.81 6.74
CA SER A 160 19.92 -6.02 5.70
C SER A 160 19.36 -5.94 4.26
N ASP A 161 18.15 -5.48 4.08
CA ASP A 161 17.61 -5.17 2.77
C ASP A 161 18.36 -3.98 2.13
N PRO A 162 18.53 -3.94 0.80
CA PRO A 162 19.06 -2.77 0.12
C PRO A 162 18.21 -1.53 0.35
N VAL A 163 18.87 -0.41 0.68
CA VAL A 163 18.21 0.88 0.93
C VAL A 163 18.84 1.95 0.07
N ALA A 164 18.03 2.67 -0.71
CA ALA A 164 18.43 3.92 -1.34
C ALA A 164 17.83 5.10 -0.58
N VAL A 165 18.63 6.13 -0.35
CA VAL A 165 18.17 7.36 0.30
C VAL A 165 18.10 8.48 -0.72
N GLY A 166 16.93 9.08 -0.87
CA GLY A 166 16.74 10.28 -1.68
C GLY A 166 17.42 11.47 -1.03
N VAL A 167 18.49 11.97 -1.65
CA VAL A 167 19.24 13.13 -1.19
C VAL A 167 19.26 14.21 -2.26
N THR A 168 19.38 15.48 -1.83
CA THR A 168 19.47 16.61 -2.73
C THR A 168 20.86 17.25 -2.64
N ARG A 169 21.35 17.84 -3.74
CA ARG A 169 22.58 18.66 -3.77
C ARG A 169 23.86 17.90 -3.43
N ARG A 170 23.93 16.61 -3.71
CA ARG A 170 25.16 15.82 -3.65
C ARG A 170 25.63 15.51 -5.07
N ALA A 171 26.87 15.87 -5.41
CA ALA A 171 27.39 15.75 -6.77
C ALA A 171 27.64 14.30 -7.20
N ASP A 172 27.99 13.42 -6.27
CA ASP A 172 28.49 12.06 -6.58
C ASP A 172 27.48 10.96 -6.21
N THR A 173 26.17 11.27 -6.27
CA THR A 173 25.13 10.25 -6.02
C THR A 173 24.78 9.53 -7.31
N PRO A 174 24.70 8.18 -7.30
CA PRO A 174 24.24 7.42 -8.46
C PRO A 174 22.77 7.75 -8.78
N ALA A 175 22.39 7.66 -10.04
CA ALA A 175 21.00 7.72 -10.40
C ALA A 175 20.25 6.50 -9.81
N LEU A 176 19.00 6.70 -9.35
CA LEU A 176 18.20 5.62 -8.75
C LEU A 176 18.06 4.41 -9.70
N GLY A 177 17.91 4.65 -11.01
CA GLY A 177 17.81 3.59 -11.99
C GLY A 177 19.06 2.71 -12.07
N ASP A 178 20.24 3.33 -11.99
CA ASP A 178 21.51 2.60 -12.01
C ASP A 178 21.70 1.77 -10.72
N TRP A 179 21.33 2.32 -9.58
CA TRP A 179 21.35 1.62 -8.31
C TRP A 179 20.35 0.45 -8.29
N LEU A 180 19.13 0.63 -8.78
CA LEU A 180 18.14 -0.44 -8.90
C LEU A 180 18.62 -1.58 -9.78
N ASN A 181 19.26 -1.29 -10.92
CA ASN A 181 19.81 -2.31 -11.81
C ASN A 181 20.89 -3.18 -11.13
N GLN A 182 21.62 -2.64 -10.17
CA GLN A 182 22.62 -3.38 -9.40
C GLN A 182 22.00 -4.22 -8.28
N THR A 183 20.78 -3.87 -7.82
CA THR A 183 20.07 -4.54 -6.74
C THR A 183 19.03 -5.57 -7.19
N THR A 184 18.88 -5.82 -8.49
CA THR A 184 17.86 -6.73 -9.07
C THR A 184 17.94 -8.18 -8.60
N ASN A 185 19.08 -8.62 -8.05
CA ASN A 185 19.25 -9.97 -7.51
C ASN A 185 18.81 -10.12 -6.04
N CYS A 186 18.13 -9.10 -5.47
CA CYS A 186 17.58 -9.17 -4.13
C CYS A 186 16.29 -9.99 -4.12
N ASN A 187 16.24 -11.07 -3.33
CA ASN A 187 15.04 -11.89 -3.15
C ASN A 187 14.11 -11.36 -2.03
N GLY A 188 14.49 -10.27 -1.37
CA GLY A 188 13.77 -9.65 -0.26
C GLY A 188 13.02 -8.40 -0.67
N MET A 189 13.22 -7.35 0.11
CA MET A 189 12.66 -6.03 -0.12
C MET A 189 13.76 -5.06 -0.53
N VAL A 190 13.41 -4.12 -1.40
CA VAL A 190 14.25 -2.98 -1.76
C VAL A 190 13.55 -1.72 -1.25
N TRP A 191 14.25 -0.91 -0.49
CA TRP A 191 13.70 0.28 0.15
C TRP A 191 14.18 1.56 -0.52
N LEU A 192 13.25 2.52 -0.64
CA LEU A 192 13.55 3.91 -0.96
C LEU A 192 13.14 4.79 0.21
N LEU A 193 14.06 5.60 0.73
CA LEU A 193 13.78 6.60 1.76
C LEU A 193 13.62 7.98 1.14
N VAL A 194 12.52 8.64 1.46
CA VAL A 194 12.21 10.00 1.02
C VAL A 194 12.06 10.90 2.25
N GLY A 195 12.91 11.94 2.33
CA GLY A 195 12.96 12.88 3.43
C GLY A 195 11.84 13.91 3.42
N PRO A 196 11.75 14.73 4.48
CA PRO A 196 10.84 15.85 4.55
C PRO A 196 11.32 17.03 3.67
N GLU A 197 10.51 18.06 3.54
CA GLU A 197 10.83 19.27 2.76
C GLU A 197 12.14 19.96 3.21
N GLY A 198 12.46 19.87 4.51
CA GLY A 198 13.69 20.38 5.10
C GLY A 198 14.93 19.49 4.86
N GLY A 199 14.78 18.35 4.19
CA GLY A 199 15.82 17.36 3.98
C GLY A 199 16.20 16.59 5.25
N TRP A 200 17.25 15.81 5.17
CA TRP A 200 17.79 15.03 6.28
C TRP A 200 18.69 15.89 7.17
N SER A 201 18.78 15.59 8.46
CA SER A 201 19.73 16.21 9.38
C SER A 201 21.13 15.60 9.22
N ASP A 202 22.16 16.30 9.75
CA ASP A 202 23.53 15.79 9.72
C ASP A 202 23.67 14.47 10.52
N ALA A 203 22.88 14.31 11.58
CA ALA A 203 22.82 13.08 12.38
C ALA A 203 22.18 11.92 11.58
N GLU A 204 21.13 12.21 10.82
CA GLU A 204 20.51 11.24 9.92
C GLU A 204 21.44 10.85 8.77
N ASP A 205 22.17 11.80 8.19
CA ASP A 205 23.19 11.54 7.17
C ASP A 205 24.33 10.65 7.69
N GLN A 206 24.78 10.87 8.93
CA GLN A 206 25.76 10.00 9.59
C GLN A 206 25.18 8.58 9.81
N LEU A 207 23.90 8.49 10.17
CA LEU A 207 23.22 7.20 10.32
C LEU A 207 23.19 6.44 8.99
N PHE A 208 22.88 7.10 7.87
CA PHE A 208 22.89 6.47 6.54
C PHE A 208 24.27 5.92 6.20
N THR A 209 25.32 6.72 6.42
CA THR A 209 26.71 6.29 6.20
C THR A 209 27.07 5.07 7.06
N THR A 210 26.68 5.09 8.36
CA THR A 210 26.96 4.00 9.30
C THR A 210 26.24 2.70 8.91
N ARG A 211 25.05 2.80 8.34
CA ARG A 211 24.23 1.67 7.91
C ARG A 211 24.53 1.21 6.48
N GLY A 212 25.39 1.94 5.76
CA GLY A 212 25.74 1.61 4.36
C GLY A 212 24.60 1.84 3.37
N TRP A 213 23.78 2.85 3.63
CA TRP A 213 22.63 3.24 2.81
C TRP A 213 22.97 4.32 1.80
#